data_6da51949aba06d09557b9d440a10072c
#
_entry.id   6da51949aba06d09557b9d440a10072c
#
_cell.length_a   1.000
_cell.length_b   1.000
_cell.length_c   1.000
_cell.angle_alpha   90.00
_cell.angle_beta   90.00
_cell.angle_gamma   90.00
#
_symmetry.space_group_name_H-M   'P 1'
#
loop_
_entity.id
_entity.type
_entity.pdbx_description
1 polymer ?
#
loop_
_entity_poly.entity_id
_entity_poly.type
_entity_poly.pdbx_seq_one_letter_code
_entity_poly.pdbx_strand_id
1 'polypeptide(L)'
;NMKKALGGGYVAYLVVAVLLAVITGIWSEMGVVQLVIWVIFSAFAAIASELIVGISAMYSGWFPGFATALIFLIVGMLIGFPSLPLGILVAYTSATGPAFSDMAYDLKCGYILRGCGQDQELELEGRKQQYISEIIGFIVAFILVAIMAKQYFSQGLFAPVDATFAATI
;
A
#
# COMPACT_ATOMS: atom_id res chain seq x y z
N ASN A 1 10.01 18.28 7.21
CA ASN A 1 11.14 18.15 6.31
C ASN A 1 10.94 16.89 5.44
N MET A 2 10.47 17.09 4.21
CA MET A 2 10.07 16.04 3.27
C MET A 2 11.14 14.94 3.08
N LYS A 3 12.43 15.32 2.97
CA LYS A 3 13.52 14.33 2.85
C LYS A 3 13.61 13.36 4.03
N LYS A 4 13.38 13.85 5.26
CA LYS A 4 13.38 12.99 6.46
C LYS A 4 12.15 12.07 6.49
N ALA A 5 10.99 12.58 6.07
CA ALA A 5 9.76 11.78 6.00
C ALA A 5 9.89 10.66 4.95
N LEU A 6 10.34 10.98 3.73
CA LEU A 6 10.57 9.99 2.68
C LEU A 6 11.63 8.96 3.06
N GLY A 7 12.76 9.40 3.65
CA GLY A 7 13.81 8.48 4.09
C GLY A 7 13.35 7.58 5.23
N GLY A 8 12.63 8.11 6.21
CA GLY A 8 12.04 7.32 7.31
C GLY A 8 10.97 6.35 6.82
N GLY A 9 10.10 6.79 5.89
CA GLY A 9 9.10 5.96 5.24
C GLY A 9 9.75 4.80 4.48
N TYR A 10 10.78 5.08 3.68
CA TYR A 10 11.49 4.02 2.96
C TYR A 10 12.09 2.96 3.88
N VAL A 11 12.70 3.38 4.99
CA VAL A 11 13.23 2.43 6.00
C VAL A 11 12.10 1.59 6.62
N ALA A 12 10.96 2.20 6.92
CA ALA A 12 9.80 1.46 7.42
C ALA A 12 9.31 0.42 6.40
N TYR A 13 9.23 0.78 5.12
CA TYR A 13 8.85 -0.16 4.04
C TYR A 13 9.88 -1.27 3.82
N LEU A 14 11.17 -0.99 3.98
CA LEU A 14 12.20 -2.04 4.00
C LEU A 14 11.95 -3.06 5.12
N VAL A 15 11.65 -2.58 6.33
CA VAL A 15 11.34 -3.46 7.47
C VAL A 15 10.10 -4.30 7.18
N VAL A 16 9.02 -3.68 6.66
CA VAL A 16 7.80 -4.41 6.28
C VAL A 16 8.07 -5.44 5.18
N ALA A 17 8.86 -5.10 4.16
CA ALA A 17 9.23 -6.05 3.10
C ALA A 17 10.01 -7.25 3.65
N VAL A 18 10.93 -7.04 4.59
CA VAL A 18 11.63 -8.15 5.28
C VAL A 18 10.66 -9.00 6.09
N LEU A 19 9.74 -8.38 6.84
CA LEU A 19 8.72 -9.10 7.61
C LEU A 19 7.82 -9.93 6.70
N LEU A 20 7.37 -9.35 5.57
CA LEU A 20 6.59 -10.08 4.57
C LEU A 20 7.37 -11.28 4.02
N ALA A 21 8.65 -11.09 3.67
CA ALA A 21 9.48 -12.19 3.17
C ALA A 21 9.60 -13.34 4.18
N VAL A 22 9.70 -13.02 5.47
CA VAL A 22 9.79 -14.03 6.53
C VAL A 22 8.44 -14.73 6.77
N ILE A 23 7.36 -13.95 6.92
CA ILE A 23 6.02 -14.48 7.26
C ILE A 23 5.46 -15.33 6.13
N THR A 24 5.64 -14.91 4.87
CA THR A 24 5.13 -15.62 3.68
C THR A 24 6.04 -16.76 3.23
N GLY A 25 7.27 -16.84 3.73
CA GLY A 25 8.22 -17.90 3.38
C GLY A 25 8.89 -17.71 2.00
N ILE A 26 8.71 -16.56 1.32
CA ILE A 26 9.31 -16.31 0.00
C ILE A 26 10.85 -16.32 0.01
N TRP A 27 11.46 -16.19 1.17
CA TRP A 27 12.90 -16.33 1.32
C TRP A 27 13.43 -17.71 0.89
N SER A 28 12.57 -18.74 0.88
CA SER A 28 12.92 -20.08 0.40
C SER A 28 12.77 -20.25 -1.12
N GLU A 29 12.05 -19.34 -1.79
CA GLU A 29 11.79 -19.38 -3.23
C GLU A 29 12.90 -18.68 -4.05
N MET A 30 13.78 -17.94 -3.39
CA MET A 30 14.79 -17.10 -4.03
C MET A 30 16.17 -17.27 -3.42
N GLY A 31 17.19 -17.13 -4.25
CA GLY A 31 18.56 -16.99 -3.74
C GLY A 31 18.76 -15.69 -2.95
N VAL A 32 19.75 -15.64 -2.09
CA VAL A 32 20.02 -14.47 -1.20
C VAL A 32 20.09 -13.15 -1.97
N VAL A 33 20.78 -13.13 -3.10
CA VAL A 33 20.92 -11.91 -3.92
C VAL A 33 19.57 -11.45 -4.45
N GLN A 34 18.76 -12.39 -4.97
CA GLN A 34 17.44 -12.09 -5.50
C GLN A 34 16.47 -11.63 -4.40
N LEU A 35 16.57 -12.20 -3.21
CA LEU A 35 15.80 -11.77 -2.03
C LEU A 35 16.14 -10.32 -1.63
N VAL A 36 17.42 -9.96 -1.60
CA VAL A 36 17.85 -8.58 -1.31
C VAL A 36 17.32 -7.61 -2.35
N ILE A 37 17.41 -7.97 -3.64
CA ILE A 37 16.83 -7.16 -4.71
C ILE A 37 15.31 -7.02 -4.54
N TRP A 38 14.61 -8.10 -4.19
CA TRP A 38 13.16 -8.08 -3.96
C TRP A 38 12.78 -7.15 -2.81
N VAL A 39 13.48 -7.20 -1.68
CA VAL A 39 13.21 -6.34 -0.51
C VAL A 39 13.40 -4.86 -0.86
N ILE A 40 14.51 -4.51 -1.52
CA ILE A 40 14.79 -3.13 -1.93
C ILE A 40 13.76 -2.65 -2.95
N PHE A 41 13.45 -3.47 -3.95
CA PHE A 41 12.49 -3.14 -5.00
C PHE A 41 11.07 -3.01 -4.46
N SER A 42 10.62 -3.91 -3.58
CA SER A 42 9.28 -3.88 -2.98
C SER A 42 9.08 -2.63 -2.11
N ALA A 43 10.08 -2.23 -1.32
CA ALA A 43 10.02 -1.01 -0.55
C ALA A 43 9.98 0.25 -1.45
N PHE A 44 10.75 0.25 -2.54
CA PHE A 44 10.68 1.31 -3.55
C PHE A 44 9.32 1.35 -4.23
N ALA A 45 8.78 0.20 -4.63
CA ALA A 45 7.48 0.08 -5.28
C ALA A 45 6.34 0.57 -4.37
N ALA A 46 6.40 0.26 -3.07
CA ALA A 46 5.43 0.73 -2.08
C ALA A 46 5.41 2.26 -1.99
N ILE A 47 6.56 2.91 -1.78
CA ILE A 47 6.67 4.38 -1.72
C ILE A 47 6.26 5.04 -3.04
N ALA A 48 6.69 4.49 -4.18
CA ALA A 48 6.34 5.04 -5.47
C ALA A 48 4.82 4.90 -5.73
N SER A 49 4.22 3.76 -5.35
CA SER A 49 2.77 3.55 -5.41
C SER A 49 2.03 4.60 -4.57
N GLU A 50 2.45 4.83 -3.33
CA GLU A 50 1.85 5.85 -2.47
C GLU A 50 1.89 7.25 -3.10
N LEU A 51 3.04 7.65 -3.61
CA LEU A 51 3.19 8.97 -4.23
C LEU A 51 2.32 9.11 -5.48
N ILE A 52 2.31 8.12 -6.36
CA ILE A 52 1.53 8.15 -7.60
C ILE A 52 0.04 8.16 -7.29
N VAL A 53 -0.44 7.19 -6.47
CA VAL A 53 -1.86 7.04 -6.19
C VAL A 53 -2.35 8.18 -5.28
N GLY A 54 -1.56 8.59 -4.28
CA GLY A 54 -1.91 9.68 -3.38
C GLY A 54 -1.98 11.03 -4.06
N ILE A 55 -1.03 11.37 -4.94
CA ILE A 55 -1.09 12.60 -5.70
C ILE A 55 -2.29 12.60 -6.64
N SER A 56 -2.54 11.47 -7.33
CA SER A 56 -3.71 11.32 -8.21
C SER A 56 -5.01 11.53 -7.44
N ALA A 57 -5.17 10.87 -6.28
CA ALA A 57 -6.34 11.01 -5.42
C ALA A 57 -6.57 12.46 -4.99
N MET A 58 -5.54 13.13 -4.50
CA MET A 58 -5.63 14.52 -4.03
C MET A 58 -6.00 15.53 -5.11
N TYR A 59 -5.63 15.28 -6.37
CA TYR A 59 -5.87 16.25 -7.46
C TYR A 59 -7.07 15.90 -8.33
N SER A 60 -7.32 14.61 -8.61
CA SER A 60 -8.37 14.17 -9.52
C SER A 60 -9.50 13.38 -8.86
N GLY A 61 -9.33 13.00 -7.59
CA GLY A 61 -10.26 12.09 -6.90
C GLY A 61 -10.23 10.66 -7.46
N TRP A 62 -9.24 10.32 -8.28
CA TRP A 62 -9.09 9.00 -8.88
C TRP A 62 -7.90 8.24 -8.29
N PHE A 63 -8.08 6.93 -8.07
CA PHE A 63 -7.12 6.03 -7.44
C PHE A 63 -6.56 5.03 -8.46
N PRO A 64 -5.43 5.30 -9.13
CA PRO A 64 -4.82 4.39 -10.12
C PRO A 64 -4.07 3.21 -9.48
N GLY A 65 -4.58 2.67 -8.36
CA GLY A 65 -3.92 1.61 -7.59
C GLY A 65 -3.67 0.35 -8.40
N PHE A 66 -4.68 -0.09 -9.19
CA PHE A 66 -4.53 -1.24 -10.07
C PHE A 66 -3.43 -1.05 -11.12
N ALA A 67 -3.46 0.07 -11.84
CA ALA A 67 -2.48 0.35 -12.89
C ALA A 67 -1.06 0.44 -12.31
N THR A 68 -0.91 1.05 -11.15
CA THR A 68 0.38 1.18 -10.47
C THR A 68 0.92 -0.19 -10.03
N ALA A 69 0.08 -1.02 -9.40
CA ALA A 69 0.47 -2.38 -9.01
C ALA A 69 0.84 -3.26 -10.22
N LEU A 70 0.10 -3.14 -11.32
CA LEU A 70 0.39 -3.86 -12.57
C LEU A 70 1.74 -3.44 -13.17
N ILE A 71 2.09 -2.16 -13.13
CA ILE A 71 3.41 -1.69 -13.59
C ILE A 71 4.53 -2.34 -12.76
N PHE A 72 4.41 -2.34 -11.43
CA PHE A 72 5.42 -2.96 -10.57
C PHE A 72 5.47 -4.48 -10.73
N LEU A 73 4.32 -5.14 -10.99
CA LEU A 73 4.28 -6.54 -11.35
C LEU A 73 5.10 -6.82 -12.61
N ILE A 74 4.86 -6.07 -13.68
CA ILE A 74 5.58 -6.25 -14.95
C ILE A 74 7.09 -6.03 -14.77
N VAL A 75 7.49 -4.99 -14.03
CA VAL A 75 8.90 -4.76 -13.72
C VAL A 75 9.48 -5.89 -12.89
N GLY A 76 8.75 -6.41 -11.91
CA GLY A 76 9.17 -7.57 -11.10
C GLY A 76 9.35 -8.84 -11.94
N MET A 77 8.47 -9.07 -12.92
CA MET A 77 8.60 -10.16 -13.89
C MET A 77 9.86 -10.00 -14.77
N LEU A 78 10.14 -8.79 -15.22
CA LEU A 78 11.35 -8.48 -16.00
C LEU A 78 12.65 -8.67 -15.20
N ILE A 79 12.61 -8.43 -13.88
CA ILE A 79 13.73 -8.72 -12.97
C ILE A 79 13.89 -10.23 -12.77
N GLY A 80 12.83 -11.02 -13.02
CA GLY A 80 12.85 -12.49 -12.94
C GLY A 80 12.46 -13.01 -11.55
N PHE A 81 11.60 -12.30 -10.81
CA PHE A 81 11.07 -12.84 -9.56
C PHE A 81 10.13 -14.02 -9.81
N PRO A 82 10.15 -15.07 -8.97
CA PRO A 82 9.21 -16.18 -9.02
C PRO A 82 7.75 -15.73 -8.76
N SER A 83 6.78 -16.58 -9.08
CA SER A 83 5.34 -16.25 -9.03
C SER A 83 4.87 -15.87 -7.61
N LEU A 84 5.27 -16.59 -6.56
CA LEU A 84 4.85 -16.26 -5.20
C LEU A 84 5.41 -14.91 -4.72
N PRO A 85 6.73 -14.61 -4.84
CA PRO A 85 7.27 -13.26 -4.62
C PRO A 85 6.60 -12.15 -5.42
N LEU A 86 6.19 -12.41 -6.66
CA LEU A 86 5.43 -11.46 -7.48
C LEU A 86 4.03 -11.20 -6.90
N GLY A 87 3.33 -12.25 -6.48
CA GLY A 87 2.03 -12.12 -5.82
C GLY A 87 2.12 -11.28 -4.54
N ILE A 88 3.14 -11.50 -3.71
CA ILE A 88 3.36 -10.70 -2.48
C ILE A 88 3.73 -9.26 -2.81
N LEU A 89 4.52 -9.01 -3.84
CA LEU A 89 4.83 -7.65 -4.32
C LEU A 89 3.56 -6.89 -4.73
N VAL A 90 2.69 -7.54 -5.50
CA VAL A 90 1.40 -6.95 -5.93
C VAL A 90 0.52 -6.68 -4.73
N ALA A 91 0.36 -7.63 -3.82
CA ALA A 91 -0.41 -7.45 -2.58
C ALA A 91 0.11 -6.27 -1.77
N TYR A 92 1.44 -6.15 -1.64
CA TYR A 92 2.08 -5.06 -0.90
C TYR A 92 1.82 -3.69 -1.52
N THR A 93 2.01 -3.55 -2.83
CA THR A 93 1.79 -2.29 -3.55
C THR A 93 0.30 -1.92 -3.63
N SER A 94 -0.57 -2.92 -3.81
CA SER A 94 -2.03 -2.73 -3.83
C SER A 94 -2.61 -2.36 -2.48
N ALA A 95 -1.95 -2.73 -1.38
CA ALA A 95 -2.37 -2.33 -0.04
C ALA A 95 -1.88 -0.92 0.32
N THR A 96 -0.58 -0.64 0.08
CA THR A 96 0.04 0.62 0.53
C THR A 96 -0.43 1.84 -0.26
N GLY A 97 -0.48 1.76 -1.58
CA GLY A 97 -0.88 2.88 -2.44
C GLY A 97 -2.28 3.40 -2.15
N PRO A 98 -3.34 2.58 -2.25
CA PRO A 98 -4.70 2.98 -1.92
C PRO A 98 -4.89 3.44 -0.46
N ALA A 99 -4.34 2.72 0.53
CA ALA A 99 -4.47 3.10 1.93
C ALA A 99 -3.88 4.50 2.22
N PHE A 100 -2.69 4.80 1.68
CA PHE A 100 -2.11 6.15 1.75
C PHE A 100 -2.98 7.19 1.04
N SER A 101 -3.58 6.81 -0.09
CA SER A 101 -4.38 7.72 -0.89
C SER A 101 -5.69 8.10 -0.22
N ASP A 102 -6.36 7.15 0.43
CA ASP A 102 -7.57 7.38 1.22
C ASP A 102 -7.26 8.37 2.34
N MET A 103 -6.23 8.14 3.13
CA MET A 103 -5.81 9.06 4.19
C MET A 103 -5.45 10.44 3.63
N ALA A 104 -4.68 10.52 2.56
CA ALA A 104 -4.26 11.79 1.97
C ALA A 104 -5.45 12.59 1.40
N TYR A 105 -6.39 11.89 0.76
CA TYR A 105 -7.61 12.49 0.21
C TYR A 105 -8.51 13.03 1.34
N ASP A 106 -8.76 12.23 2.36
CA ASP A 106 -9.60 12.60 3.48
C ASP A 106 -9.02 13.76 4.28
N LEU A 107 -7.72 13.74 4.54
CA LEU A 107 -7.04 14.86 5.19
C LEU A 107 -7.13 16.14 4.37
N LYS A 108 -7.04 16.05 3.03
CA LYS A 108 -7.21 17.21 2.14
C LYS A 108 -8.65 17.70 2.14
N CYS A 109 -9.64 16.82 2.06
CA CYS A 109 -11.04 17.19 2.15
C CYS A 109 -11.35 17.91 3.47
N GLY A 110 -10.89 17.35 4.58
CA GLY A 110 -11.03 17.97 5.89
C GLY A 110 -10.36 19.33 5.98
N TYR A 111 -9.17 19.51 5.43
CA TYR A 111 -8.50 20.79 5.36
C TYR A 111 -9.34 21.86 4.62
N ILE A 112 -9.94 21.49 3.48
CA ILE A 112 -10.80 22.39 2.70
C ILE A 112 -12.06 22.74 3.49
N LEU A 113 -12.73 21.76 4.07
CA LEU A 113 -13.97 21.94 4.84
C LEU A 113 -13.78 22.77 6.12
N ARG A 114 -12.59 22.72 6.73
CA ARG A 114 -12.22 23.54 7.89
C ARG A 114 -11.72 24.94 7.53
N GLY A 115 -11.88 25.38 6.29
CA GLY A 115 -11.54 26.74 5.83
C GLY A 115 -10.08 26.92 5.45
N CYS A 116 -9.42 25.86 4.93
CA CYS A 116 -8.05 25.92 4.37
C CYS A 116 -6.99 26.46 5.35
N GLY A 117 -7.16 26.15 6.65
CA GLY A 117 -6.20 26.55 7.68
C GLY A 117 -6.31 27.99 8.15
N GLN A 118 -7.43 28.67 7.91
CA GLN A 118 -7.70 30.01 8.45
C GLN A 118 -7.71 30.00 10.00
N ASP A 119 -8.27 28.95 10.58
CA ASP A 119 -8.18 28.67 12.01
C ASP A 119 -7.18 27.52 12.22
N GLN A 120 -5.99 27.86 12.75
CA GLN A 120 -4.92 26.88 12.95
C GLN A 120 -5.23 25.87 14.04
N GLU A 121 -5.93 26.27 15.09
CA GLU A 121 -6.29 25.38 16.20
C GLU A 121 -7.30 24.34 15.73
N LEU A 122 -8.37 24.78 15.06
CA LEU A 122 -9.37 23.91 14.45
C LEU A 122 -8.74 22.97 13.43
N GLU A 123 -7.81 23.44 12.62
CA GLU A 123 -7.13 22.60 11.61
C GLU A 123 -6.27 21.52 12.26
N LEU A 124 -5.47 21.86 13.25
CA LEU A 124 -4.59 20.90 13.92
C LEU A 124 -5.38 19.82 14.66
N GLU A 125 -6.40 20.21 15.42
CA GLU A 125 -7.24 19.26 16.16
C GLU A 125 -8.08 18.40 15.18
N GLY A 126 -8.69 19.00 14.17
CA GLY A 126 -9.48 18.29 13.16
C GLY A 126 -8.64 17.27 12.40
N ARG A 127 -7.42 17.63 11.99
CA ARG A 127 -6.49 16.71 11.34
C ARG A 127 -6.09 15.54 12.26
N LYS A 128 -5.84 15.81 13.52
CA LYS A 128 -5.55 14.78 14.51
C LYS A 128 -6.70 13.80 14.68
N GLN A 129 -7.94 14.30 14.75
CA GLN A 129 -9.13 13.46 14.86
C GLN A 129 -9.36 12.60 13.62
N GLN A 130 -9.17 13.16 12.43
CA GLN A 130 -9.22 12.39 11.17
C GLN A 130 -8.17 11.28 11.18
N TYR A 131 -6.92 11.58 11.52
CA TYR A 131 -5.84 10.59 11.57
C TYR A 131 -6.14 9.45 12.55
N ILE A 132 -6.70 9.76 13.73
CA ILE A 132 -7.11 8.75 14.71
C ILE A 132 -8.26 7.88 14.14
N SER A 133 -9.25 8.50 13.48
CA SER A 133 -10.37 7.78 12.86
C SER A 133 -9.92 6.82 11.79
N GLU A 134 -8.97 7.22 10.94
CA GLU A 134 -8.35 6.36 9.91
C GLU A 134 -7.65 5.15 10.53
N ILE A 135 -6.85 5.37 11.57
CA ILE A 135 -6.17 4.26 12.27
C ILE A 135 -7.19 3.27 12.86
N ILE A 136 -8.26 3.77 13.47
CA ILE A 136 -9.34 2.92 14.00
C ILE A 136 -10.00 2.13 12.86
N GLY A 137 -10.28 2.79 11.72
CA GLY A 137 -10.82 2.16 10.53
C GLY A 137 -9.94 1.01 10.01
N PHE A 138 -8.63 1.23 9.90
CA PHE A 138 -7.67 0.19 9.50
C PHE A 138 -7.63 -1.00 10.48
N ILE A 139 -7.69 -0.75 11.79
CA ILE A 139 -7.73 -1.83 12.79
C ILE A 139 -9.01 -2.65 12.64
N VAL A 140 -10.16 -2.00 12.49
CA VAL A 140 -11.45 -2.68 12.29
C VAL A 140 -11.45 -3.49 10.98
N ALA A 141 -10.97 -2.90 9.89
CA ALA A 141 -10.84 -3.57 8.60
C ALA A 141 -9.92 -4.80 8.69
N PHE A 142 -8.78 -4.68 9.37
CA PHE A 142 -7.85 -5.80 9.59
C PHE A 142 -8.53 -6.97 10.32
N ILE A 143 -9.26 -6.68 11.40
CA ILE A 143 -9.97 -7.71 12.18
C ILE A 143 -11.04 -8.39 11.32
N LEU A 144 -11.84 -7.62 10.58
CA LEU A 144 -12.90 -8.15 9.72
C LEU A 144 -12.31 -9.02 8.60
N VAL A 145 -11.27 -8.56 7.93
CA VAL A 145 -10.61 -9.33 6.86
C VAL A 145 -9.99 -10.62 7.43
N ALA A 146 -9.32 -10.55 8.59
CA ALA A 146 -8.73 -11.73 9.21
C ALA A 146 -9.78 -12.82 9.55
N ILE A 147 -10.98 -12.42 9.96
CA ILE A 147 -12.08 -13.35 10.26
C ILE A 147 -12.72 -13.90 8.98
N MET A 148 -12.98 -13.04 8.00
CA MET A 148 -13.82 -13.37 6.85
C MET A 148 -13.06 -13.91 5.64
N ALA A 149 -11.75 -13.63 5.52
CA ALA A 149 -10.94 -14.01 4.36
C ALA A 149 -11.02 -15.51 4.06
N LYS A 150 -10.88 -16.35 5.09
CA LYS A 150 -10.96 -17.81 4.93
C LYS A 150 -12.31 -18.26 4.39
N GLN A 151 -13.41 -17.66 4.83
CA GLN A 151 -14.75 -18.00 4.39
C GLN A 151 -14.97 -17.60 2.92
N TYR A 152 -14.56 -16.40 2.53
CA TYR A 152 -14.72 -15.94 1.15
C TYR A 152 -13.84 -16.74 0.18
N PHE A 153 -12.58 -16.98 0.52
CA PHE A 153 -11.69 -17.77 -0.33
C PHE A 153 -12.13 -19.22 -0.49
N SER A 154 -12.71 -19.84 0.55
CA SER A 154 -13.26 -21.20 0.44
C SER A 154 -14.47 -21.30 -0.49
N GLN A 155 -15.16 -20.19 -0.73
CA GLN A 155 -16.29 -20.10 -1.65
C GLN A 155 -15.89 -19.64 -3.06
N GLY A 156 -14.58 -19.44 -3.31
CA GLY A 156 -14.08 -18.91 -4.57
C GLY A 156 -14.44 -17.44 -4.83
N LEU A 157 -14.75 -16.70 -3.78
CA LEU A 157 -15.09 -15.28 -3.87
C LEU A 157 -13.79 -14.45 -3.75
N PHE A 158 -13.36 -13.92 -4.89
CA PHE A 158 -12.18 -13.04 -5.00
C PHE A 158 -12.58 -11.71 -5.62
N ALA A 159 -11.82 -10.67 -5.34
CA ALA A 159 -11.94 -9.43 -6.08
C ALA A 159 -11.56 -9.68 -7.56
N PRO A 160 -12.31 -9.14 -8.54
CA PRO A 160 -11.99 -9.33 -9.97
C PRO A 160 -10.56 -8.92 -10.32
N VAL A 161 -10.00 -7.93 -9.64
CA VAL A 161 -8.63 -7.47 -9.82
C VAL A 161 -7.59 -8.52 -9.44
N ASP A 162 -7.86 -9.32 -8.42
CA ASP A 162 -6.97 -10.41 -7.97
C ASP A 162 -6.86 -11.49 -9.03
N ALA A 163 -7.98 -11.83 -9.69
CA ALA A 163 -7.98 -12.76 -10.81
C ALA A 163 -7.14 -12.24 -11.99
N THR A 164 -7.15 -10.94 -12.25
CA THR A 164 -6.33 -10.32 -13.29
C THR A 164 -4.83 -10.41 -12.97
N PHE A 165 -4.44 -10.12 -11.73
CA PHE A 165 -3.05 -10.27 -11.30
C PHE A 165 -2.60 -11.73 -11.37
N ALA A 166 -3.41 -12.66 -10.88
CA ALA A 166 -3.10 -14.10 -10.92
C ALA A 166 -2.96 -14.63 -12.36
N ALA A 167 -3.76 -14.12 -13.30
CA ALA A 167 -3.67 -14.48 -14.72
C ALA A 167 -2.44 -13.85 -15.43
N THR A 168 -1.83 -12.81 -14.84
CA THR A 168 -0.67 -12.12 -15.40
C THR A 168 0.64 -12.77 -14.92
N ILE A 169 0.68 -13.33 -13.72
CA ILE A 169 1.80 -14.05 -13.09
C ILE A 169 1.95 -15.46 -13.72
#